data_9b21b78f2da1aba20529f920213e5f10
#
_entry.id   9b21b78f2da1aba20529f920213e5f10
#
_cell.length_a   1.000
_cell.length_b   1.000
_cell.length_c   1.000
_cell.angle_alpha   90.00
_cell.angle_beta   90.00
_cell.angle_gamma   90.00
#
_symmetry.space_group_name_H-M   'P 1'
#
loop_
_entity.id
_entity.type
_entity.pdbx_description
1 polymer ?
#
loop_
_entity_poly.entity_id
_entity_poly.type
_entity_poly.pdbx_seq_one_letter_code
_entity_poly.pdbx_strand_id
1 'polypeptide(L)'
;MDLSIIHTVAYILHMLGILGILVLLLMQVSKKPRKFNAGVLHSAATALIAGLVMVGVQHPLNADNPTEWPLYNNTKIAVKLGIVLIILAIGYRQNNKTVFTTKTWATLLGLTLTNIVIAYAWH
;
A
#
# COMPACT_ATOMS: atom_id res chain seq x y z
N MET A 1 19.45 -16.17 7.26
CA MET A 1 18.02 -15.94 7.56
C MET A 1 17.18 -16.56 6.45
N ASP A 2 16.12 -17.25 6.83
CA ASP A 2 15.22 -17.90 5.87
C ASP A 2 14.43 -16.85 5.10
N LEU A 3 14.39 -16.97 3.75
CA LEU A 3 13.66 -16.05 2.89
C LEU A 3 12.15 -16.09 3.13
N SER A 4 11.62 -17.24 3.56
CA SER A 4 10.19 -17.35 3.90
C SER A 4 9.84 -16.49 5.12
N ILE A 5 10.73 -16.36 6.08
CA ILE A 5 10.57 -15.48 7.24
C ILE A 5 10.60 -14.03 6.79
N ILE A 6 11.54 -13.66 5.91
CA ILE A 6 11.61 -12.31 5.35
C ILE A 6 10.32 -11.97 4.62
N HIS A 7 9.81 -12.89 3.79
CA HIS A 7 8.54 -12.70 3.08
C HIS A 7 7.38 -12.50 4.06
N THR A 8 7.29 -13.31 5.11
CA THR A 8 6.21 -13.22 6.10
C THR A 8 6.24 -11.88 6.84
N VAL A 9 7.42 -11.45 7.29
CA VAL A 9 7.57 -10.16 7.97
C VAL A 9 7.20 -9.01 7.03
N ALA A 10 7.67 -9.05 5.78
CA ALA A 10 7.34 -8.04 4.78
C ALA A 10 5.83 -8.02 4.50
N TYR A 11 5.18 -9.18 4.40
CA TYR A 11 3.74 -9.27 4.21
C TYR A 11 2.98 -8.59 5.36
N ILE A 12 3.37 -8.87 6.60
CA ILE A 12 2.74 -8.26 7.77
C ILE A 12 2.92 -6.74 7.74
N LEU A 13 4.12 -6.25 7.46
CA LEU A 13 4.39 -4.81 7.37
C LEU A 13 3.62 -4.16 6.23
N HIS A 14 3.50 -4.85 5.10
CA HIS A 14 2.72 -4.37 3.95
C HIS A 14 1.25 -4.21 4.32
N MET A 15 0.67 -5.21 4.97
CA MET A 15 -0.73 -5.17 5.41
C MET A 15 -0.97 -4.09 6.46
N LEU A 16 -0.04 -3.94 7.42
CA LEU A 16 -0.13 -2.89 8.43
C LEU A 16 -0.04 -1.49 7.80
N GLY A 17 0.82 -1.32 6.79
CA GLY A 17 0.93 -0.06 6.06
C GLY A 17 -0.38 0.30 5.36
N ILE A 18 -0.99 -0.66 4.66
CA ILE A 18 -2.26 -0.44 3.96
C ILE A 18 -3.39 -0.13 4.96
N LEU A 19 -3.48 -0.90 6.04
CA LEU A 19 -4.47 -0.65 7.09
C LEU A 19 -4.25 0.72 7.74
N GLY A 20 -2.99 1.12 7.92
CA GLY A 20 -2.66 2.44 8.46
C GLY A 20 -3.20 3.57 7.58
N ILE A 21 -3.02 3.48 6.26
CA ILE A 21 -3.58 4.45 5.33
C ILE A 21 -5.09 4.50 5.47
N LEU A 22 -5.74 3.36 5.43
CA LEU A 22 -7.20 3.25 5.47
C LEU A 22 -7.75 3.82 6.78
N VAL A 23 -7.19 3.43 7.92
CA VAL A 23 -7.63 3.90 9.24
C VAL A 23 -7.47 5.40 9.37
N LEU A 24 -6.30 5.94 8.98
CA LEU A 24 -6.04 7.37 9.08
C LEU A 24 -6.99 8.19 8.21
N LEU A 25 -7.35 7.69 7.03
CA LEU A 25 -8.33 8.36 6.17
C LEU A 25 -9.74 8.23 6.73
N LEU A 26 -10.13 7.06 7.23
CA LEU A 26 -11.47 6.84 7.78
C LEU A 26 -11.72 7.64 9.06
N MET A 27 -10.68 7.88 9.86
CA MET A 27 -10.80 8.69 11.06
C MET A 27 -11.26 10.12 10.76
N GLN A 28 -11.13 10.57 9.52
CA GLN A 28 -11.51 11.92 9.13
C GLN A 28 -12.83 11.99 8.36
N VAL A 29 -13.58 10.89 8.28
CA VAL A 29 -14.82 10.83 7.50
C VAL A 29 -15.84 11.89 7.93
N SER A 30 -15.95 12.17 9.21
CA SER A 30 -16.90 13.17 9.76
C SER A 30 -16.23 14.44 10.27
N LYS A 31 -14.91 14.58 10.11
CA LYS A 31 -14.19 15.77 10.56
C LYS A 31 -14.27 16.89 9.54
N LYS A 32 -14.48 18.12 10.02
CA LYS A 32 -14.45 19.35 9.22
C LYS A 32 -13.86 20.48 10.05
N PRO A 33 -12.82 21.19 9.57
CA PRO A 33 -12.01 20.86 8.37
C PRO A 33 -11.16 19.61 8.59
N ARG A 34 -10.86 18.93 7.47
CA ARG A 34 -9.94 17.80 7.51
C ARG A 34 -8.50 18.29 7.45
N LYS A 35 -7.62 17.59 8.17
CA LYS A 35 -6.18 17.82 8.10
C LYS A 35 -5.50 16.58 7.58
N PHE A 36 -4.54 16.77 6.67
CA PHE A 36 -3.74 15.64 6.19
C PHE A 36 -2.81 15.16 7.30
N ASN A 37 -2.89 13.88 7.63
CA ASN A 37 -2.01 13.24 8.60
C ASN A 37 -0.79 12.68 7.89
N ALA A 38 0.41 13.16 8.25
CA ALA A 38 1.66 12.66 7.66
C ALA A 38 1.86 11.14 7.86
N GLY A 39 1.16 10.54 8.81
CA GLY A 39 1.15 9.08 8.98
C GLY A 39 0.67 8.34 7.73
N VAL A 40 -0.15 8.96 6.87
CA VAL A 40 -0.53 8.38 5.58
C VAL A 40 0.69 8.18 4.70
N LEU A 41 1.60 9.16 4.64
CA LEU A 41 2.85 9.04 3.88
C LEU A 41 3.74 7.94 4.44
N HIS A 42 3.92 7.89 5.75
CA HIS A 42 4.73 6.85 6.39
C HIS A 42 4.14 5.45 6.17
N SER A 43 2.83 5.33 6.29
CA SER A 43 2.13 4.05 6.06
C SER A 43 2.25 3.61 4.59
N ALA A 44 2.09 4.53 3.64
CA ALA A 44 2.23 4.23 2.22
C ALA A 44 3.66 3.84 1.87
N ALA A 45 4.65 4.54 2.41
CA ALA A 45 6.06 4.21 2.19
C ALA A 45 6.40 2.82 2.78
N THR A 46 5.90 2.51 3.97
CA THR A 46 6.07 1.19 4.58
C THR A 46 5.46 0.09 3.70
N ALA A 47 4.24 0.30 3.23
CA ALA A 47 3.57 -0.65 2.34
C ALA A 47 4.35 -0.85 1.04
N LEU A 48 4.87 0.23 0.47
CA LEU A 48 5.65 0.18 -0.77
C LEU A 48 6.94 -0.61 -0.58
N ILE A 49 7.72 -0.27 0.44
CA ILE A 49 9.02 -0.92 0.71
C ILE A 49 8.78 -2.41 1.01
N ALA A 50 7.82 -2.73 1.87
CA ALA A 50 7.50 -4.11 2.21
C ALA A 50 7.03 -4.89 0.98
N GLY A 51 6.22 -4.28 0.11
CA GLY A 51 5.77 -4.90 -1.14
C GLY A 51 6.93 -5.19 -2.08
N LEU A 52 7.89 -4.27 -2.20
CA LEU A 52 9.08 -4.47 -3.01
C LEU A 52 9.95 -5.61 -2.48
N VAL A 53 10.09 -5.72 -1.15
CA VAL A 53 10.81 -6.84 -0.53
C VAL A 53 10.12 -8.16 -0.85
N MET A 54 8.79 -8.22 -0.74
CA MET A 54 8.03 -9.43 -1.06
C MET A 54 8.27 -9.88 -2.51
N VAL A 55 8.23 -8.95 -3.45
CA VAL A 55 8.49 -9.24 -4.87
C VAL A 55 9.93 -9.72 -5.06
N GLY A 56 10.89 -9.07 -4.38
CA GLY A 56 12.29 -9.41 -4.49
C GLY A 56 12.63 -10.82 -4.00
N VAL A 57 12.03 -11.26 -2.89
CA VAL A 57 12.28 -12.61 -2.36
C VAL A 57 11.42 -13.68 -3.02
N GLN A 58 10.38 -13.28 -3.77
CA GLN A 58 9.48 -14.22 -4.43
C GLN A 58 10.21 -15.11 -5.43
N HIS A 59 11.13 -14.55 -6.22
CA HIS A 59 11.85 -15.31 -7.23
C HIS A 59 12.71 -16.42 -6.64
N PRO A 60 13.58 -16.19 -5.63
CA PRO A 60 14.30 -17.27 -4.97
C PRO A 60 13.40 -18.32 -4.31
N LEU A 61 12.31 -17.88 -3.68
CA LEU A 61 11.37 -18.80 -3.07
C LEU A 61 10.68 -19.68 -4.11
N ASN A 62 10.29 -19.12 -5.25
CA ASN A 62 9.71 -19.85 -6.35
C ASN A 62 10.71 -20.87 -6.93
N ALA A 63 11.97 -20.51 -7.03
CA ALA A 63 13.01 -21.41 -7.53
C ALA A 63 13.17 -22.64 -6.63
N ASP A 64 13.07 -22.47 -5.30
CA ASP A 64 13.19 -23.57 -4.35
C ASP A 64 11.92 -24.43 -4.30
N ASN A 65 10.75 -23.81 -4.33
CA ASN A 65 9.47 -24.53 -4.23
C ASN A 65 8.40 -23.81 -5.04
N PRO A 66 8.30 -24.08 -6.36
CA PRO A 66 7.35 -23.40 -7.24
C PRO A 66 5.88 -23.62 -6.86
N THR A 67 5.55 -24.75 -6.22
CA THR A 67 4.18 -25.06 -5.82
C THR A 67 3.74 -24.21 -4.63
N GLU A 68 4.61 -24.08 -3.63
CA GLU A 68 4.33 -23.27 -2.44
C GLU A 68 4.43 -21.77 -2.73
N TRP A 69 5.36 -21.38 -3.63
CA TRP A 69 5.66 -19.98 -3.93
C TRP A 69 5.46 -19.69 -5.43
N PRO A 70 4.21 -19.72 -5.94
CA PRO A 70 3.97 -19.36 -7.33
C PRO A 70 4.32 -17.89 -7.59
N LEU A 71 4.80 -17.58 -8.78
CA LEU A 71 5.15 -16.21 -9.15
C LEU A 71 3.93 -15.31 -9.19
N TYR A 72 4.11 -14.06 -8.76
CA TYR A 72 3.07 -13.04 -8.82
C TYR A 72 2.73 -12.68 -10.27
N ASN A 73 1.50 -12.25 -10.49
CA ASN A 73 1.09 -11.66 -11.76
C ASN A 73 1.75 -10.28 -11.90
N ASN A 74 2.62 -10.12 -12.89
CA ASN A 74 3.37 -8.88 -13.09
C ASN A 74 2.47 -7.68 -13.40
N THR A 75 1.38 -7.88 -14.14
CA THR A 75 0.43 -6.81 -14.45
C THR A 75 -0.27 -6.32 -13.19
N LYS A 76 -0.70 -7.25 -12.34
CA LYS A 76 -1.32 -6.92 -11.05
C LYS A 76 -0.36 -6.11 -10.17
N ILE A 77 0.89 -6.53 -10.07
CA ILE A 77 1.92 -5.84 -9.29
C ILE A 77 2.14 -4.44 -9.84
N ALA A 78 2.23 -4.29 -11.15
CA ALA A 78 2.45 -2.99 -11.79
C ALA A 78 1.30 -2.03 -11.52
N VAL A 79 0.05 -2.49 -11.58
CA VAL A 79 -1.13 -1.67 -11.28
C VAL A 79 -1.13 -1.25 -9.82
N LYS A 80 -0.90 -2.17 -8.89
CA LYS A 80 -0.86 -1.87 -7.45
C LYS A 80 0.26 -0.89 -7.11
N LEU A 81 1.43 -1.09 -7.70
CA LEU A 81 2.57 -0.19 -7.52
C LEU A 81 2.25 1.21 -8.04
N GLY A 82 1.64 1.31 -9.23
CA GLY A 82 1.23 2.59 -9.80
C GLY A 82 0.26 3.33 -8.88
N ILE A 83 -0.73 2.63 -8.31
CA ILE A 83 -1.71 3.22 -7.40
C ILE A 83 -1.01 3.73 -6.13
N VAL A 84 -0.10 2.95 -5.54
CA VAL A 84 0.64 3.38 -4.34
C VAL A 84 1.50 4.61 -4.63
N LEU A 85 2.15 4.65 -5.80
CA LEU A 85 2.95 5.82 -6.19
C LEU A 85 2.09 7.06 -6.36
N ILE A 86 0.87 6.93 -6.89
CA ILE A 86 -0.07 8.05 -7.00
C ILE A 86 -0.49 8.51 -5.60
N ILE A 87 -0.78 7.59 -4.69
CA ILE A 87 -1.12 7.92 -3.30
C ILE A 87 0.03 8.72 -2.66
N LEU A 88 1.27 8.27 -2.84
CA LEU A 88 2.44 8.96 -2.31
C LEU A 88 2.60 10.36 -2.92
N ALA A 89 2.43 10.49 -4.23
CA ALA A 89 2.54 11.79 -4.91
C ALA A 89 1.49 12.78 -4.41
N ILE A 90 0.24 12.34 -4.29
CA ILE A 90 -0.85 13.18 -3.76
C ILE A 90 -0.54 13.54 -2.30
N GLY A 91 -0.09 12.58 -1.51
CA GLY A 91 0.23 12.78 -0.10
C GLY A 91 1.37 13.79 0.08
N TYR A 92 2.42 13.70 -0.71
CA TYR A 92 3.53 14.66 -0.66
C TYR A 92 3.07 16.07 -0.97
N ARG A 93 2.25 16.23 -2.01
CA ARG A 93 1.69 17.55 -2.36
C ARG A 93 0.80 18.07 -1.24
N GLN A 94 -0.04 17.22 -0.67
CA GLN A 94 -0.98 17.59 0.38
C GLN A 94 -0.27 17.94 1.68
N ASN A 95 0.86 17.30 1.99
CA ASN A 95 1.60 17.52 3.23
C ASN A 95 2.10 18.96 3.38
N ASN A 96 2.29 19.67 2.26
CA ASN A 96 2.73 21.05 2.25
C ASN A 96 1.56 22.04 2.23
N LYS A 97 0.32 21.58 2.25
CA LYS A 97 -0.87 22.43 2.19
C LYS A 97 -1.56 22.48 3.54
N THR A 98 -2.18 23.62 3.83
CA THR A 98 -2.92 23.82 5.07
C THR A 98 -4.34 23.28 5.01
N VAL A 99 -4.89 23.06 3.80
CA VAL A 99 -6.26 22.59 3.60
C VAL A 99 -6.26 21.22 2.94
N PHE A 100 -6.95 20.27 3.57
CA PHE A 100 -7.17 18.95 3.03
C PHE A 100 -8.63 18.85 2.57
N THR A 101 -8.82 19.03 1.24
CA THR A 101 -10.16 19.08 0.67
C THR A 101 -10.84 17.70 0.70
N THR A 102 -12.18 17.71 0.72
CA THR A 102 -12.96 16.47 0.62
C THR A 102 -12.65 15.72 -0.68
N LYS A 103 -12.44 16.43 -1.78
CA LYS A 103 -12.10 15.83 -3.07
C LYS A 103 -10.79 15.04 -2.97
N THR A 104 -9.75 15.64 -2.41
CA THR A 104 -8.44 14.97 -2.24
C THR A 104 -8.56 13.79 -1.28
N TRP A 105 -9.25 13.97 -0.16
CA TRP A 105 -9.51 12.91 0.82
C TRP A 105 -10.23 11.73 0.17
N ALA A 106 -11.30 11.99 -0.56
CA ALA A 106 -12.07 10.95 -1.24
C ALA A 106 -11.24 10.25 -2.33
N THR A 107 -10.38 10.99 -3.03
CA THR A 107 -9.48 10.39 -4.03
C THR A 107 -8.49 9.43 -3.38
N LEU A 108 -7.86 9.82 -2.28
CA LEU A 108 -6.93 8.95 -1.55
C LEU A 108 -7.64 7.71 -1.01
N LEU A 109 -8.82 7.89 -0.43
CA LEU A 109 -9.61 6.78 0.09
C LEU A 109 -10.01 5.82 -1.04
N GLY A 110 -10.48 6.35 -2.16
CA GLY A 110 -10.86 5.56 -3.33
C GLY A 110 -9.70 4.77 -3.91
N LEU A 111 -8.52 5.39 -4.03
CA LEU A 111 -7.32 4.71 -4.50
C LEU A 111 -6.90 3.58 -3.56
N THR A 112 -6.96 3.82 -2.25
CA THR A 112 -6.61 2.81 -1.24
C THR A 112 -7.57 1.62 -1.31
N LEU A 113 -8.87 1.88 -1.38
CA LEU A 113 -9.88 0.83 -1.49
C LEU A 113 -9.74 0.06 -2.81
N THR A 114 -9.47 0.75 -3.92
CA THR A 114 -9.22 0.11 -5.22
C THR A 114 -8.04 -0.83 -5.13
N ASN A 115 -6.96 -0.42 -4.48
CA ASN A 115 -5.77 -1.25 -4.31
C ASN A 115 -6.07 -2.50 -3.49
N ILE A 116 -6.86 -2.37 -2.43
CA ILE A 116 -7.30 -3.51 -1.61
C ILE A 116 -8.15 -4.47 -2.43
N VAL A 117 -9.10 -3.96 -3.22
CA VAL A 117 -9.96 -4.78 -4.09
C VAL A 117 -9.12 -5.54 -5.10
N ILE A 118 -8.15 -4.89 -5.73
CA ILE A 118 -7.23 -5.55 -6.68
C ILE A 118 -6.48 -6.69 -5.99
N ALA A 119 -6.04 -6.48 -4.74
CA ALA A 119 -5.28 -7.48 -4.01
C ALA A 119 -6.08 -8.76 -3.76
N TYR A 120 -7.38 -8.64 -3.51
CA TYR A 120 -8.23 -9.79 -3.15
C TYR A 120 -9.08 -10.32 -4.29
N ALA A 121 -9.48 -9.47 -5.22
CA ALA A 121 -10.39 -9.85 -6.30
C ALA A 121 -9.69 -10.26 -7.60
N TRP A 122 -8.47 -9.78 -7.82
CA TRP A 122 -7.71 -10.11 -9.02
C TRP A 122 -6.83 -11.33 -8.76
N HIS A 123 -7.20 -12.44 -9.37
CA HIS A 123 -6.46 -13.70 -9.26
C HIS A 123 -5.74 -14.06 -10.54
#